data_618472a42ac79dbe33358b8dca7867dd
#
_entry.id   618472a42ac79dbe33358b8dca7867dd
#
_cell.length_a   1.000
_cell.length_b   1.000
_cell.length_c   1.000
_cell.angle_alpha   90.00
_cell.angle_beta   90.00
_cell.angle_gamma   90.00
#
_symmetry.space_group_name_H-M   'P 1'
#
loop_
_entity.id
_entity.type
_entity.pdbx_description
1 polymer ?
#
loop_
_entity_poly.entity_id
_entity_poly.type
_entity_poly.pdbx_seq_one_letter_code
_entity_poly.pdbx_strand_id
1 'polypeptide(L)' 'MLNTFLLYGSYGYTGNLITEHALRQGLRPLLAGRDETRLREQAARLSLDYRMIPLS' A
#
# COMPACT_ATOMS: atom_id res chain seq x y z
N MET A 1 -4.83 13.10 14.64
CA MET A 1 -3.55 12.58 14.15
C MET A 1 -3.79 11.58 13.02
N LEU A 2 -2.99 11.67 11.98
CA LEU A 2 -3.17 10.80 10.82
C LEU A 2 -2.47 9.48 11.06
N ASN A 3 -3.19 8.37 10.81
CA ASN A 3 -2.63 7.03 10.89
C ASN A 3 -2.36 6.46 9.49
N THR A 4 -2.27 7.35 8.52
CA THR A 4 -2.08 6.92 7.14
C THR A 4 -0.91 7.67 6.52
N PHE A 5 -0.29 7.04 5.55
CA PHE A 5 0.79 7.62 4.77
C PHE A 5 0.81 6.94 3.42
N LEU A 6 1.38 7.60 2.43
CA LEU A 6 1.45 7.05 1.08
C LEU A 6 2.67 6.13 0.97
N LEU A 7 2.43 4.91 0.50
CA LEU A 7 3.52 3.95 0.30
C LEU A 7 3.55 3.55 -1.17
N TYR A 8 4.50 4.13 -1.91
CA TYR A 8 4.65 3.84 -3.33
C TYR A 8 5.44 2.55 -3.53
N GLY A 9 4.96 1.70 -4.43
CA GLY A 9 5.58 0.40 -4.64
C GLY A 9 5.20 -0.62 -3.59
N SER A 10 4.00 -0.48 -3.01
CA SER A 10 3.56 -1.26 -1.86
C SER A 10 3.51 -2.76 -2.13
N TYR A 11 3.37 -3.18 -3.38
CA TYR A 11 3.26 -4.60 -3.71
C TYR A 11 4.60 -5.26 -3.99
N GLY A 12 5.70 -4.48 -4.01
CA GLY A 12 7.02 -5.06 -4.15
C GLY A 12 7.47 -5.74 -2.87
N TYR A 13 8.62 -6.41 -2.92
CA TYR A 13 9.11 -7.15 -1.75
C TYR A 13 9.24 -6.26 -0.52
N THR A 14 10.00 -5.17 -0.66
CA THR A 14 10.20 -4.24 0.44
C THR A 14 8.88 -3.56 0.84
N GLY A 15 8.10 -3.18 -0.17
CA GLY A 15 6.81 -2.53 0.09
C GLY A 15 5.87 -3.41 0.88
N ASN A 16 5.84 -4.72 0.59
CA ASN A 16 5.01 -5.65 1.36
C ASN A 16 5.46 -5.73 2.81
N LEU A 17 6.77 -5.77 3.05
CA LEU A 17 7.28 -5.82 4.42
C LEU A 17 6.89 -4.57 5.19
N ILE A 18 7.01 -3.40 4.57
CA ILE A 18 6.65 -2.14 5.20
C ILE A 18 5.15 -2.11 5.48
N THR A 19 4.34 -2.57 4.51
CA THR A 19 2.89 -2.59 4.67
C THR A 19 2.49 -3.47 5.86
N GLU A 20 3.05 -4.67 5.95
CA GLU A 20 2.73 -5.56 7.05
C GLU A 20 3.15 -4.99 8.39
N HIS A 21 4.34 -4.39 8.43
CA HIS A 21 4.81 -3.77 9.66
C HIS A 21 3.89 -2.64 10.09
N ALA A 22 3.49 -1.79 9.14
CA ALA A 22 2.60 -0.67 9.44
C ALA A 22 1.27 -1.16 10.01
N LEU A 23 0.70 -2.21 9.40
CA LEU A 23 -0.56 -2.75 9.88
C LEU A 23 -0.45 -3.28 11.29
N ARG A 24 0.68 -3.93 11.63
CA ARG A 24 0.89 -4.41 12.98
C ARG A 24 0.99 -3.28 13.98
N GLN A 25 1.43 -2.10 13.53
CA GLN A 25 1.51 -0.92 14.39
C GLN A 25 0.19 -0.15 14.47
N GLY A 26 -0.86 -0.65 13.81
CA GLY A 26 -2.14 0.03 13.82
C GLY A 26 -2.25 1.15 12.82
N LEU A 27 -1.30 1.25 11.90
CA LEU A 27 -1.34 2.27 10.85
C LEU A 27 -2.08 1.73 9.64
N ARG A 28 -2.61 2.62 8.82
CA ARG A 28 -3.33 2.23 7.61
C ARG A 28 -2.72 2.97 6.42
N PRO A 29 -1.70 2.39 5.79
CA PRO A 29 -1.07 3.05 4.65
C PRO A 29 -1.98 3.12 3.44
N LEU A 30 -1.81 4.18 2.64
CA LEU A 30 -2.45 4.28 1.34
C LEU A 30 -1.49 3.64 0.35
N LEU A 31 -1.91 2.52 -0.23
CA LEU A 31 -1.06 1.78 -1.14
C LEU A 31 -0.98 2.50 -2.48
N ALA A 32 0.20 2.54 -3.10
CA ALA A 32 0.37 3.23 -4.36
C ALA A 32 1.38 2.51 -5.22
N GLY A 33 1.28 2.73 -6.51
CA GLY A 33 2.17 2.14 -7.49
C GLY A 33 1.62 2.35 -8.88
N ARG A 34 2.29 1.79 -9.87
CA ARG A 34 1.86 1.94 -11.26
C ARG A 34 1.21 0.68 -11.83
N ASP A 35 1.15 -0.40 -11.08
CA ASP A 35 0.51 -1.64 -11.52
C ASP A 35 -0.83 -1.78 -10.81
N GLU A 36 -1.89 -1.36 -11.50
CA GLU A 36 -3.22 -1.32 -10.88
C GLU A 36 -3.71 -2.69 -10.44
N THR A 37 -3.44 -3.73 -11.23
CA THR A 37 -3.90 -5.06 -10.89
C THR A 37 -3.32 -5.53 -9.56
N ARG A 38 -2.01 -5.35 -9.38
CA ARG A 38 -1.35 -5.75 -8.14
C ARG A 38 -1.81 -4.90 -6.97
N LEU A 39 -1.99 -3.59 -7.20
CA LEU A 39 -2.49 -2.70 -6.16
C LEU A 39 -3.87 -3.13 -5.69
N ARG A 40 -4.76 -3.39 -6.65
CA ARG A 40 -6.12 -3.75 -6.32
C ARG A 40 -6.18 -5.05 -5.53
N GLU A 41 -5.39 -6.03 -5.94
CA GLU A 41 -5.34 -7.30 -5.24
C GLU A 41 -4.81 -7.14 -3.81
N GLN A 42 -3.73 -6.37 -3.67
CA GLN A 42 -3.16 -6.13 -2.35
C GLN A 42 -4.14 -5.38 -1.44
N ALA A 43 -4.76 -4.34 -1.99
CA ALA A 43 -5.70 -3.53 -1.22
C ALA A 43 -6.90 -4.35 -0.78
N ALA A 44 -7.43 -5.20 -1.67
CA ALA A 44 -8.57 -6.05 -1.33
C ALA A 44 -8.20 -7.04 -0.24
N ARG A 45 -7.02 -7.64 -0.34
CA ARG A 45 -6.57 -8.63 0.65
C ARG A 45 -6.40 -8.01 2.02
N LEU A 46 -5.96 -6.76 2.08
CA LEU A 46 -5.65 -6.09 3.34
C LEU A 46 -6.71 -5.10 3.78
N SER A 47 -7.77 -4.92 2.99
CA SER A 47 -8.85 -3.95 3.26
C SER A 47 -8.29 -2.54 3.39
N LEU A 48 -7.40 -2.17 2.48
CA LEU A 48 -6.80 -0.85 2.44
C LEU A 48 -7.20 -0.12 1.17
N ASP A 49 -7.08 1.18 1.18
CA ASP A 49 -7.28 1.98 -0.03
C ASP A 49 -6.01 1.96 -0.88
N TYR A 50 -6.16 2.23 -2.16
CA TYR A 50 -5.02 2.31 -3.04
C TYR A 50 -5.20 3.42 -4.07
N ARG A 51 -4.10 3.84 -4.66
CA ARG A 51 -4.13 4.84 -5.70
C ARG A 51 -3.08 4.49 -6.75
N MET A 52 -3.51 4.40 -7.99
CA MET A 52 -2.59 4.12 -9.09
C MET A 52 -1.91 5.42 -9.51
N ILE A 53 -0.59 5.44 -9.45
CA ILE A 53 0.21 6.62 -9.80
C ILE A 53 1.21 6.20 -10.88
N PRO A 54 0.99 6.62 -12.13
CA PRO A 54 1.84 6.17 -13.23
C PRO A 54 3.11 7.03 -13.34
N LEU A 55 4.01 6.86 -12.42
CA LEU A 55 5.31 7.52 -12.49
C LEU A 55 6.12 6.87 -13.61
N SER A 56 6.69 7.67 -14.47
CA SER A 56 7.50 7.17 -15.56
C SER A 56 8.98 7.30 -15.25
#